data_00d4a3365e128e9d2ddb743969b0eac5
#
_entry.id   00d4a3365e128e9d2ddb743969b0eac5
#
_cell.length_a   1.000
_cell.length_b   1.000
_cell.length_c   1.000
_cell.angle_alpha   90.00
_cell.angle_beta   90.00
_cell.angle_gamma   90.00
#
_symmetry.space_group_name_H-M   'P 1'
#
loop_
_entity.id
_entity.type
_entity.pdbx_description
1 polymer ?
#
loop_
_entity_poly.entity_id
_entity_poly.type
_entity_poly.pdbx_seq_one_letter_code
_entity_poly.pdbx_strand_id
1 'polypeptide(L)'
;FWRRRQARLQGYSTYQSAGGTSYQTLSSRTMIITGSVLAVFWVTHLMTFRFGTYYTTELGGDTVRDLARLVIEKFQALPYVVGYTVVLGLLASHLRHGFWSALQSIGLLNREIRPLAYGTSAVVGVGIAAGFLLLPWAIYLGLVS
;
A
#
# COMPACT_ATOMS: atom_id res chain seq x y z
N PHE A 1 -5.52 21.45 3.80
CA PHE A 1 -6.87 20.93 4.08
C PHE A 1 -7.67 21.92 4.93
N TRP A 2 -7.12 22.45 5.99
CA TRP A 2 -7.75 23.39 6.92
C TRP A 2 -8.14 24.71 6.25
N ARG A 3 -7.24 25.33 5.45
CA ARG A 3 -7.50 26.57 4.72
C ARG A 3 -8.66 26.47 3.73
N ARG A 4 -8.87 25.29 3.11
CA ARG A 4 -10.01 25.08 2.18
C ARG A 4 -11.36 25.03 2.89
N ARG A 5 -11.41 24.58 4.15
CA ARG A 5 -12.65 24.61 4.96
C ARG A 5 -13.03 26.02 5.38
N GLN A 6 -12.06 26.87 5.71
CA GLN A 6 -12.31 28.26 6.11
C GLN A 6 -12.69 29.17 4.93
N ALA A 7 -12.22 28.88 3.71
CA ALA A 7 -12.53 29.66 2.52
C ALA A 7 -13.93 29.39 1.94
N ARG A 8 -14.68 28.41 2.49
CA ARG A 8 -16.02 28.04 2.00
C ARG A 8 -17.03 28.16 3.14
N LEU A 9 -17.70 29.31 3.18
CA LEU A 9 -18.83 29.56 4.10
C LEU A 9 -20.10 28.78 3.69
N GLN A 10 -20.18 28.27 2.46
CA GLN A 10 -21.28 27.43 1.96
C GLN A 10 -20.72 26.18 1.28
N GLY A 11 -21.14 24.98 1.73
CA GLY A 11 -20.86 23.73 1.05
C GLY A 11 -21.63 23.68 -0.29
N TYR A 12 -21.08 23.00 -1.29
CA TYR A 12 -21.83 22.74 -2.53
C TYR A 12 -23.05 21.88 -2.19
N SER A 13 -24.22 22.32 -2.63
CA SER A 13 -25.50 21.59 -2.46
C SER A 13 -25.57 20.31 -3.30
N THR A 14 -24.71 20.17 -4.30
CA THR A 14 -24.64 19.00 -5.17
C THR A 14 -23.20 18.59 -5.44
N TYR A 15 -22.82 17.38 -5.00
CA TYR A 15 -21.57 16.70 -5.38
C TYR A 15 -21.76 15.90 -6.69
N GLN A 16 -22.35 16.51 -7.70
CA GLN A 16 -22.47 15.85 -9.00
C GLN A 16 -21.29 16.24 -9.89
N SER A 17 -20.71 15.26 -10.58
CA SER A 17 -19.69 15.53 -11.59
C SER A 17 -20.36 16.22 -12.79
N ALA A 18 -19.72 17.23 -13.35
CA ALA A 18 -20.19 17.97 -14.52
C ALA A 18 -20.13 17.11 -15.80
N GLY A 19 -20.94 16.05 -15.85
CA GLY A 19 -21.09 15.14 -16.99
C GLY A 19 -20.05 14.04 -17.06
N GLY A 20 -20.49 12.83 -17.35
CA GLY A 20 -19.67 11.63 -17.50
C GLY A 20 -19.51 10.79 -16.23
N THR A 21 -18.97 9.58 -16.39
CA THR A 21 -18.76 8.63 -15.30
C THR A 21 -17.72 9.15 -14.31
N SER A 22 -18.13 9.38 -13.08
CA SER A 22 -17.21 9.80 -12.01
C SER A 22 -16.35 8.60 -11.56
N TYR A 23 -15.03 8.71 -11.71
CA TYR A 23 -14.06 7.74 -11.20
C TYR A 23 -13.66 8.04 -9.73
N GLN A 24 -14.41 8.88 -9.02
CA GLN A 24 -14.27 9.04 -7.58
C GLN A 24 -14.69 7.76 -6.87
N THR A 25 -13.70 7.02 -6.40
CA THR A 25 -13.87 5.75 -5.70
C THR A 25 -13.68 5.94 -4.21
N LEU A 26 -13.99 4.90 -3.43
CA LEU A 26 -13.68 4.84 -2.00
C LEU A 26 -12.19 5.10 -1.75
N SER A 27 -11.29 4.57 -2.61
CA SER A 27 -9.85 4.81 -2.51
C SER A 27 -9.48 6.28 -2.61
N SER A 28 -10.15 7.06 -3.47
CA SER A 28 -9.94 8.51 -3.58
C SER A 28 -10.31 9.26 -2.29
N ARG A 29 -11.42 8.87 -1.67
CA ARG A 29 -11.94 9.51 -0.45
C ARG A 29 -11.08 9.19 0.78
N THR A 30 -10.47 8.02 0.80
CA THR A 30 -9.69 7.53 1.94
C THR A 30 -8.19 7.74 1.81
N MET A 31 -7.71 8.46 0.76
CA MET A 31 -6.27 8.62 0.48
C MET A 31 -5.45 9.17 1.65
N ILE A 32 -5.97 10.14 2.38
CA ILE A 32 -5.25 10.72 3.53
C ILE A 32 -5.14 9.67 4.63
N ILE A 33 -6.21 8.95 4.92
CA ILE A 33 -6.25 7.93 5.97
C ILE A 33 -5.31 6.77 5.60
N THR A 34 -5.45 6.22 4.40
CA THR A 34 -4.61 5.12 3.93
C THR A 34 -3.15 5.51 3.87
N GLY A 35 -2.83 6.73 3.38
CA GLY A 35 -1.46 7.24 3.36
C GLY A 35 -0.87 7.39 4.76
N SER A 36 -1.63 7.88 5.73
CA SER A 36 -1.18 7.99 7.13
C SER A 36 -0.92 6.63 7.77
N VAL A 37 -1.82 5.66 7.56
CA VAL A 37 -1.62 4.28 8.03
C VAL A 37 -0.38 3.66 7.40
N LEU A 38 -0.18 3.82 6.09
CA LEU A 38 0.99 3.32 5.39
C LEU A 38 2.30 3.98 5.87
N ALA A 39 2.27 5.28 6.20
CA ALA A 39 3.43 5.97 6.76
C ALA A 39 3.82 5.41 8.15
N VAL A 40 2.83 5.19 9.02
CA VAL A 40 3.06 4.54 10.32
C VAL A 40 3.58 3.12 10.14
N PHE A 41 2.96 2.36 9.25
CA PHE A 41 3.42 1.01 8.92
C PHE A 41 4.86 0.99 8.40
N TRP A 42 5.23 1.92 7.53
CA TRP A 42 6.59 2.01 7.00
C TRP A 42 7.62 2.19 8.12
N VAL A 43 7.33 3.08 9.09
CA VAL A 43 8.21 3.28 10.26
C VAL A 43 8.29 2.01 11.10
N THR A 44 7.15 1.38 11.42
CA THR A 44 7.13 0.15 12.23
C THR A 44 7.79 -1.03 11.51
N HIS A 45 7.65 -1.12 10.19
CA HIS A 45 8.33 -2.10 9.35
C HIS A 45 9.86 -1.94 9.43
N LEU A 46 10.37 -0.71 9.30
CA LEU A 46 11.80 -0.43 9.45
C LEU A 46 12.29 -0.74 10.87
N MET A 47 11.53 -0.36 11.90
CA MET A 47 11.88 -0.65 13.30
C MET A 47 11.94 -2.16 13.55
N THR A 48 11.06 -2.94 12.93
CA THR A 48 11.03 -4.39 13.10
C THR A 48 12.17 -5.08 12.36
N PHE A 49 12.40 -4.75 11.07
CA PHE A 49 13.30 -5.53 10.22
C PHE A 49 14.68 -4.88 10.03
N ARG A 50 14.77 -3.55 9.99
CA ARG A 50 16.06 -2.87 9.83
C ARG A 50 16.75 -2.64 11.17
N PHE A 51 16.00 -2.21 12.19
CA PHE A 51 16.51 -1.83 13.50
C PHE A 51 16.11 -2.80 14.62
N GLY A 52 15.39 -3.89 14.30
CA GLY A 52 14.97 -4.92 15.24
C GLY A 52 16.10 -5.88 15.64
N THR A 53 15.71 -7.03 16.17
CA THR A 53 16.63 -8.07 16.65
C THR A 53 17.70 -8.41 15.61
N TYR A 54 18.94 -8.48 16.07
CA TYR A 54 20.08 -8.75 15.21
C TYR A 54 20.56 -10.19 15.45
N TYR A 55 20.15 -11.08 14.55
CA TYR A 55 20.67 -12.44 14.48
C TYR A 55 21.90 -12.49 13.56
N THR A 56 22.83 -13.35 13.84
CA THR A 56 24.02 -13.59 13.03
C THR A 56 24.11 -15.03 12.58
N THR A 57 24.64 -15.24 11.38
CA THR A 57 24.98 -16.54 10.83
C THR A 57 26.36 -16.47 10.16
N GLU A 58 27.03 -17.60 10.08
CA GLU A 58 28.33 -17.72 9.42
C GLU A 58 28.10 -18.11 7.95
N LEU A 59 28.62 -17.29 7.03
CA LEU A 59 28.53 -17.56 5.60
C LEU A 59 29.90 -17.36 4.96
N GLY A 60 30.52 -18.44 4.46
CA GLY A 60 31.82 -18.38 3.80
C GLY A 60 32.98 -17.91 4.68
N GLY A 61 32.86 -18.02 6.02
CA GLY A 61 33.87 -17.57 6.98
C GLY A 61 33.63 -16.16 7.53
N ASP A 62 32.65 -15.44 7.02
CA ASP A 62 32.24 -14.12 7.51
C ASP A 62 30.96 -14.20 8.35
N THR A 63 30.92 -13.45 9.45
CA THR A 63 29.71 -13.30 10.28
C THR A 63 28.80 -12.26 9.64
N VAL A 64 27.65 -12.70 9.13
CA VAL A 64 26.67 -11.83 8.47
C VAL A 64 25.35 -11.80 9.26
N ARG A 65 24.54 -10.76 9.03
CA ARG A 65 23.23 -10.65 9.64
C ARG A 65 22.25 -11.68 9.05
N ASP A 66 21.65 -12.49 9.90
CA ASP A 66 20.61 -13.45 9.55
C ASP A 66 19.22 -12.76 9.56
N LEU A 67 18.91 -12.09 8.47
CA LEU A 67 17.61 -11.44 8.29
C LEU A 67 16.51 -12.49 7.99
N ALA A 68 16.87 -13.62 7.37
CA ALA A 68 15.92 -14.67 7.03
C ALA A 68 15.27 -15.25 8.29
N ARG A 69 16.08 -15.55 9.30
CA ARG A 69 15.60 -16.02 10.61
C ARG A 69 14.61 -15.04 11.24
N LEU A 70 14.93 -13.75 11.24
CA LEU A 70 14.03 -12.71 11.78
C LEU A 70 12.70 -12.66 11.04
N VAL A 71 12.73 -12.72 9.70
CA VAL A 71 11.52 -12.69 8.86
C VAL A 71 10.64 -13.91 9.13
N ILE A 72 11.23 -15.10 9.18
CA ILE A 72 10.53 -16.36 9.47
C ILE A 72 9.88 -16.29 10.86
N GLU A 73 10.64 -15.93 11.89
CA GLU A 73 10.13 -15.79 13.26
C GLU A 73 8.92 -14.85 13.34
N LYS A 74 8.99 -13.69 12.67
CA LYS A 74 7.89 -12.72 12.71
C LYS A 74 6.64 -13.23 11.99
N PHE A 75 6.79 -13.84 10.82
CA PHE A 75 5.65 -14.30 10.03
C PHE A 75 5.12 -15.70 10.43
N GLN A 76 5.76 -16.41 11.33
CA GLN A 76 5.13 -17.55 12.03
C GLN A 76 4.03 -17.10 13.00
N ALA A 77 4.04 -15.84 13.43
CA ALA A 77 3.02 -15.31 14.32
C ALA A 77 1.83 -14.76 13.54
N LEU A 78 0.64 -15.33 13.73
CA LEU A 78 -0.61 -14.92 13.06
C LEU A 78 -0.89 -13.41 13.11
N PRO A 79 -0.68 -12.68 14.24
CA PRO A 79 -0.91 -11.24 14.28
C PRO A 79 -0.10 -10.45 13.26
N TYR A 80 1.15 -10.87 12.98
CA TYR A 80 1.97 -10.25 11.94
C TYR A 80 1.39 -10.48 10.55
N VAL A 81 1.04 -11.72 10.21
CA VAL A 81 0.47 -12.07 8.90
C VAL A 81 -0.83 -11.32 8.65
N VAL A 82 -1.74 -11.30 9.64
CA VAL A 82 -3.01 -10.57 9.56
C VAL A 82 -2.76 -9.07 9.42
N GLY A 83 -1.89 -8.48 10.22
CA GLY A 83 -1.53 -7.06 10.16
C GLY A 83 -0.99 -6.67 8.79
N TYR A 84 -0.06 -7.46 8.25
CA TYR A 84 0.49 -7.25 6.89
C TYR A 84 -0.57 -7.42 5.81
N THR A 85 -1.48 -8.40 5.94
CA THR A 85 -2.57 -8.58 4.97
C THR A 85 -3.47 -7.35 4.91
N VAL A 86 -3.88 -6.81 6.06
CA VAL A 86 -4.70 -5.60 6.12
C VAL A 86 -3.98 -4.41 5.50
N VAL A 87 -2.71 -4.20 5.88
CA VAL A 87 -1.93 -3.05 5.38
C VAL A 87 -1.65 -3.16 3.89
N LEU A 88 -1.35 -4.34 3.38
CA LEU A 88 -1.14 -4.55 1.94
C LEU A 88 -2.43 -4.40 1.13
N GLY A 89 -3.59 -4.74 1.71
CA GLY A 89 -4.90 -4.40 1.13
C GLY A 89 -5.12 -2.88 1.02
N LEU A 90 -4.76 -2.13 2.07
CA LEU A 90 -4.77 -0.66 2.03
C LEU A 90 -3.76 -0.11 1.02
N LEU A 91 -2.57 -0.70 0.91
CA LEU A 91 -1.56 -0.35 -0.08
C LEU A 91 -2.07 -0.53 -1.51
N ALA A 92 -2.74 -1.65 -1.82
CA ALA A 92 -3.34 -1.88 -3.13
C ALA A 92 -4.32 -0.77 -3.51
N SER A 93 -5.20 -0.39 -2.58
CA SER A 93 -6.16 0.70 -2.77
C SER A 93 -5.47 2.05 -2.96
N HIS A 94 -4.45 2.32 -2.16
CA HIS A 94 -3.66 3.56 -2.20
C HIS A 94 -2.88 3.70 -3.52
N LEU A 95 -2.19 2.64 -3.94
CA LEU A 95 -1.44 2.60 -5.19
C LEU A 95 -2.34 2.71 -6.41
N ARG A 96 -3.49 2.02 -6.42
CA ARG A 96 -4.46 2.13 -7.50
C ARG A 96 -4.86 3.58 -7.73
N HIS A 97 -5.21 4.30 -6.66
CA HIS A 97 -5.59 5.71 -6.78
C HIS A 97 -4.39 6.59 -7.11
N GLY A 98 -3.25 6.37 -6.47
CA GLY A 98 -2.02 7.14 -6.70
C GLY A 98 -1.54 7.03 -8.14
N PHE A 99 -1.51 5.83 -8.70
CA PHE A 99 -1.10 5.59 -10.08
C PHE A 99 -2.05 6.27 -11.08
N TRP A 100 -3.37 6.11 -10.89
CA TRP A 100 -4.37 6.82 -11.67
C TRP A 100 -4.19 8.35 -11.60
N SER A 101 -4.03 8.88 -10.39
CA SER A 101 -3.88 10.31 -10.17
C SER A 101 -2.60 10.87 -10.78
N ALA A 102 -1.51 10.11 -10.75
CA ALA A 102 -0.26 10.47 -11.39
C ALA A 102 -0.42 10.59 -12.90
N LEU A 103 -1.01 9.59 -13.56
CA LEU A 103 -1.29 9.64 -15.01
C LEU A 103 -2.17 10.84 -15.39
N GLN A 104 -3.13 11.18 -14.55
CA GLN A 104 -3.97 12.35 -14.75
C GLN A 104 -3.17 13.65 -14.63
N SER A 105 -2.29 13.74 -13.65
CA SER A 105 -1.50 14.94 -13.36
C SER A 105 -0.50 15.28 -14.47
N ILE A 106 0.05 14.27 -15.14
CA ILE A 106 0.96 14.46 -16.28
C ILE A 106 0.23 14.58 -17.63
N GLY A 107 -1.11 14.60 -17.62
CA GLY A 107 -1.92 14.86 -18.81
C GLY A 107 -2.03 13.68 -19.80
N LEU A 108 -1.65 12.48 -19.39
CA LEU A 108 -1.72 11.28 -20.25
C LEU A 108 -3.14 10.72 -20.42
N LEU A 109 -4.13 11.21 -19.66
CA LEU A 109 -5.49 10.67 -19.69
C LEU A 109 -6.38 11.44 -20.67
N ASN A 110 -6.55 10.89 -21.87
CA ASN A 110 -7.61 11.26 -22.78
C ASN A 110 -8.86 10.37 -22.58
N ARG A 111 -9.93 10.66 -23.31
CA ARG A 111 -11.21 9.94 -23.18
C ARG A 111 -11.09 8.43 -23.49
N GLU A 112 -10.20 8.06 -24.40
CA GLU A 112 -10.01 6.68 -24.88
C GLU A 112 -9.12 5.88 -23.92
N ILE A 113 -8.03 6.51 -23.42
CA ILE A 113 -7.05 5.85 -22.53
C ILE A 113 -7.56 5.74 -21.09
N ARG A 114 -8.51 6.59 -20.69
CA ARG A 114 -9.03 6.64 -19.33
C ARG A 114 -9.48 5.28 -18.74
N PRO A 115 -10.30 4.46 -19.43
CA PRO A 115 -10.71 3.15 -18.91
C PRO A 115 -9.54 2.17 -18.81
N LEU A 116 -8.61 2.19 -19.75
CA LEU A 116 -7.41 1.34 -19.73
C LEU A 116 -6.51 1.71 -18.55
N ALA A 117 -6.23 3.00 -18.38
CA ALA A 117 -5.40 3.49 -17.27
C ALA A 117 -6.01 3.16 -15.90
N TYR A 118 -7.34 3.18 -15.78
CA TYR A 118 -8.02 2.77 -14.57
C TYR A 118 -7.88 1.27 -14.29
N GLY A 119 -8.01 0.43 -15.32
CA GLY A 119 -7.78 -1.01 -15.23
C GLY A 119 -6.34 -1.34 -14.86
N THR A 120 -5.37 -0.74 -15.55
CA THR A 120 -3.94 -0.97 -15.27
C THR A 120 -3.54 -0.51 -13.88
N SER A 121 -4.08 0.59 -13.37
CA SER A 121 -3.81 1.04 -12.00
C SER A 121 -4.31 0.04 -10.95
N ALA A 122 -5.44 -0.62 -11.20
CA ALA A 122 -5.95 -1.67 -10.34
C ALA A 122 -5.06 -2.93 -10.38
N VAL A 123 -4.67 -3.36 -11.58
CA VAL A 123 -3.77 -4.53 -11.77
C VAL A 123 -2.43 -4.29 -11.09
N VAL A 124 -1.83 -3.10 -11.25
CA VAL A 124 -0.56 -2.75 -10.60
C VAL A 124 -0.70 -2.77 -9.09
N GLY A 125 -1.73 -2.11 -8.53
CA GLY A 125 -1.94 -2.05 -7.09
C GLY A 125 -2.17 -3.42 -6.46
N VAL A 126 -3.05 -4.22 -7.05
CA VAL A 126 -3.35 -5.58 -6.57
C VAL A 126 -2.17 -6.51 -6.78
N GLY A 127 -1.51 -6.45 -7.94
CA GLY A 127 -0.35 -7.30 -8.25
C GLY A 127 0.81 -7.09 -7.28
N ILE A 128 1.14 -5.84 -6.96
CA ILE A 128 2.17 -5.52 -5.96
C ILE A 128 1.77 -6.06 -4.58
N ALA A 129 0.55 -5.79 -4.12
CA ALA A 129 0.10 -6.26 -2.82
C ALA A 129 0.07 -7.79 -2.73
N ALA A 130 -0.41 -8.48 -3.77
CA ALA A 130 -0.42 -9.94 -3.82
C ALA A 130 1.00 -10.51 -3.79
N GLY A 131 1.93 -9.95 -4.59
CA GLY A 131 3.33 -10.36 -4.58
C GLY A 131 3.98 -10.27 -3.21
N PHE A 132 3.76 -9.18 -2.49
CA PHE A 132 4.27 -9.02 -1.13
C PHE A 132 3.56 -9.91 -0.09
N LEU A 133 2.33 -10.37 -0.35
CA LEU A 133 1.62 -11.29 0.55
C LEU A 133 2.10 -12.74 0.43
N LEU A 134 2.70 -13.12 -0.69
CA LEU A 134 3.15 -14.51 -0.90
C LEU A 134 4.09 -14.98 0.21
N LEU A 135 5.09 -14.19 0.57
CA LEU A 135 6.09 -14.58 1.56
C LEU A 135 5.51 -14.72 2.98
N PRO A 136 4.79 -13.74 3.55
CA PRO A 136 4.15 -13.88 4.85
C PRO A 136 3.26 -15.12 4.97
N TRP A 137 2.43 -15.38 3.97
CA TRP A 137 1.54 -16.54 3.99
C TRP A 137 2.28 -17.84 3.76
N ALA A 138 3.31 -17.88 2.90
CA ALA A 138 4.13 -19.08 2.69
C ALA A 138 4.85 -19.49 3.97
N ILE A 139 5.39 -18.54 4.74
CA ILE A 139 6.02 -18.81 6.03
C ILE A 139 4.99 -19.29 7.05
N TYR A 140 3.85 -18.61 7.16
CA TYR A 140 2.80 -18.99 8.12
C TYR A 140 2.26 -20.40 7.87
N LEU A 141 2.10 -20.78 6.59
CA LEU A 141 1.63 -22.12 6.20
C LEU A 141 2.73 -23.18 6.25
N GLY A 142 3.95 -22.83 6.64
CA GLY A 142 5.08 -23.77 6.75
C GLY A 142 5.67 -24.21 5.40
N LEU A 143 5.38 -23.46 4.31
CA LEU A 143 5.97 -23.72 2.99
C LEU A 143 7.41 -23.23 2.88
N VAL A 144 7.79 -22.31 3.77
CA VAL A 144 9.15 -21.74 3.90
C VAL A 144 9.49 -21.73 5.39
N SER A 145 10.62 -22.33 5.75
CA SER A 145 11.10 -22.45 7.14
C SER A 145 12.60 -22.21 7.21
#